data_4113e020b625dcfb6cbc35687125b4c8
#
_entry.id   4113e020b625dcfb6cbc35687125b4c8
#
_cell.length_a   1.000
_cell.length_b   1.000
_cell.length_c   1.000
_cell.angle_alpha   90.00
_cell.angle_beta   90.00
_cell.angle_gamma   90.00
#
_symmetry.space_group_name_H-M   'P 1'
#
loop_
_entity.id
_entity.type
_entity.pdbx_description
1 polymer ?
#
loop_
_entity_poly.entity_id
_entity_poly.type
_entity_poly.pdbx_seq_one_letter_code
_entity_poly.pdbx_strand_id
1 'polypeptide(L)'
;GSDRNIERGKKIFVDARSGLIVWRFGTTPHASGVGYGEYSGRVTIITDEYEEGWYRMIDSSAGNSEVHDAYNNTEDLEDHLFENNSANVWGDGNPADAVTAAVDAHFAVNETWRYYRDRHGRLGADGNGTRIKTFVHFGSEYNNASGADSVIVLGDGDGVSYGSFAALDVVAHEFTHSVVQATS
;
A
#
# COMPACT_ATOMS: atom_id res chain seq x y z
N GLY A 1 -8.55 37.55 18.37
CA GLY A 1 -8.91 36.41 17.63
C GLY A 1 -7.70 35.48 17.53
N SER A 2 -7.68 34.39 18.32
CA SER A 2 -6.63 33.40 18.22
C SER A 2 -7.02 32.43 17.08
N ASP A 3 -6.29 32.50 16.00
CA ASP A 3 -6.35 31.47 14.96
C ASP A 3 -6.05 30.11 15.60
N ARG A 4 -7.09 29.30 15.76
CA ARG A 4 -6.93 27.90 16.11
C ARG A 4 -6.45 27.20 14.83
N ASN A 5 -5.17 26.92 14.77
CA ASN A 5 -4.58 26.06 13.77
C ASN A 5 -5.21 24.65 13.94
N ILE A 6 -6.29 24.40 13.20
CA ILE A 6 -6.90 23.07 13.16
C ILE A 6 -5.97 22.24 12.30
N GLU A 7 -5.08 21.48 12.92
CA GLU A 7 -4.27 20.49 12.22
C GLU A 7 -5.22 19.59 11.43
N ARG A 8 -5.13 19.66 10.11
CA ARG A 8 -5.92 18.82 9.20
C ARG A 8 -5.66 17.35 9.52
N GLY A 9 -6.71 16.55 9.52
CA GLY A 9 -6.60 15.10 9.67
C GLY A 9 -6.55 14.55 11.09
N LYS A 10 -6.86 15.33 12.13
CA LYS A 10 -6.99 14.82 13.50
C LYS A 10 -8.41 14.99 14.03
N LYS A 11 -9.00 13.90 14.53
CA LYS A 11 -10.20 13.96 15.37
C LYS A 11 -9.76 14.01 16.82
N ILE A 12 -10.27 15.01 17.55
CA ILE A 12 -9.95 15.26 18.94
C ILE A 12 -11.24 15.12 19.74
N PHE A 13 -11.24 14.20 20.70
CA PHE A 13 -12.32 14.09 21.68
C PHE A 13 -11.92 14.87 22.93
N VAL A 14 -12.78 15.77 23.33
CA VAL A 14 -12.58 16.63 24.50
C VAL A 14 -13.65 16.28 25.53
N ASP A 15 -13.25 16.07 26.77
CA ASP A 15 -14.20 15.93 27.87
C ASP A 15 -14.96 17.26 28.05
N ALA A 16 -16.29 17.19 27.97
CA ALA A 16 -17.13 18.39 27.97
C ALA A 16 -17.14 19.14 29.30
N ARG A 17 -16.70 18.50 30.40
CA ARG A 17 -16.66 19.14 31.75
C ARG A 17 -15.31 19.77 32.07
N SER A 18 -14.22 19.03 31.72
CA SER A 18 -12.87 19.47 32.08
C SER A 18 -12.18 20.23 30.95
N GLY A 19 -12.66 20.13 29.72
CA GLY A 19 -11.99 20.67 28.53
C GLY A 19 -10.70 19.95 28.20
N LEU A 20 -10.39 18.83 28.86
CA LEU A 20 -9.20 18.04 28.60
C LEU A 20 -9.39 17.18 27.36
N ILE A 21 -8.32 17.05 26.58
CA ILE A 21 -8.28 16.14 25.45
C ILE A 21 -8.23 14.71 26.00
N VAL A 22 -9.32 13.96 25.78
CA VAL A 22 -9.47 12.57 26.23
C VAL A 22 -8.83 11.63 25.24
N TRP A 23 -8.91 11.96 23.94
CA TRP A 23 -8.36 11.13 22.88
C TRP A 23 -8.09 11.93 21.62
N ARG A 24 -7.05 11.52 20.87
CA ARG A 24 -6.71 12.03 19.55
C ARG A 24 -6.48 10.86 18.62
N PHE A 25 -7.09 10.87 17.45
CA PHE A 25 -6.69 9.97 16.37
C PHE A 25 -6.57 10.75 15.07
N GLY A 26 -5.55 10.38 14.29
CA GLY A 26 -5.41 10.88 12.94
C GLY A 26 -6.56 10.34 12.10
N THR A 27 -7.28 11.19 11.40
CA THR A 27 -7.98 10.80 10.19
C THR A 27 -7.01 11.10 9.07
N THR A 28 -6.31 10.09 8.58
CA THR A 28 -5.50 10.26 7.38
C THR A 28 -6.44 10.65 6.24
N PRO A 29 -6.29 11.84 5.65
CA PRO A 29 -7.09 12.19 4.50
C PRO A 29 -6.69 11.28 3.34
N HIS A 30 -7.66 10.59 2.78
CA HIS A 30 -7.46 9.91 1.51
C HIS A 30 -7.10 10.95 0.46
N ALA A 31 -5.91 10.88 -0.09
CA ALA A 31 -5.51 11.65 -1.25
C ALA A 31 -5.64 10.78 -2.50
N SER A 32 -6.13 11.37 -3.58
CA SER A 32 -6.19 10.70 -4.87
C SER A 32 -4.96 11.10 -5.67
N GLY A 33 -4.10 10.13 -5.96
CA GLY A 33 -2.91 10.28 -6.77
C GLY A 33 -3.05 9.65 -8.15
N VAL A 34 -2.05 9.87 -8.99
CA VAL A 34 -1.91 9.23 -10.31
C VAL A 34 -0.68 8.35 -10.29
N GLY A 35 -0.86 7.07 -10.63
CA GLY A 35 0.23 6.13 -10.82
C GLY A 35 0.41 5.78 -12.30
N TYR A 36 1.66 5.48 -12.67
CA TYR A 36 2.03 4.92 -13.97
C TYR A 36 2.79 3.62 -13.72
N GLY A 37 2.09 2.50 -13.86
CA GLY A 37 2.67 1.16 -13.76
C GLY A 37 3.08 0.62 -15.13
N GLU A 38 3.93 -0.41 -15.13
CA GLU A 38 4.30 -1.17 -16.33
C GLU A 38 3.10 -1.97 -16.85
N TYR A 39 2.39 -2.66 -15.95
CA TYR A 39 1.26 -3.55 -16.27
C TYR A 39 -0.08 -2.83 -16.19
N SER A 40 -0.28 -2.01 -15.17
CA SER A 40 -1.55 -1.29 -14.95
C SER A 40 -1.69 -0.06 -15.84
N GLY A 41 -0.59 0.44 -16.41
CA GLY A 41 -0.57 1.69 -17.14
C GLY A 41 -0.91 2.88 -16.23
N ARG A 42 -1.64 3.87 -16.77
CA ARG A 42 -2.07 5.03 -15.98
C ARG A 42 -3.30 4.69 -15.14
N VAL A 43 -3.15 4.70 -13.83
CA VAL A 43 -4.20 4.40 -12.85
C VAL A 43 -4.40 5.53 -11.85
N THR A 44 -5.59 5.59 -11.26
CA THR A 44 -5.81 6.40 -10.05
C THR A 44 -5.53 5.52 -8.84
N ILE A 45 -4.70 6.01 -7.93
CA ILE A 45 -4.37 5.33 -6.69
C ILE A 45 -4.80 6.17 -5.49
N ILE A 46 -5.11 5.50 -4.38
CA ILE A 46 -5.36 6.18 -3.10
C ILE A 46 -4.05 6.16 -2.32
N THR A 47 -3.72 7.30 -1.77
CA THR A 47 -2.51 7.52 -0.97
C THR A 47 -2.86 8.19 0.35
N ASP A 48 -1.94 8.17 1.29
CA ASP A 48 -2.03 8.89 2.56
C ASP A 48 -1.25 10.21 2.47
N GLU A 49 -1.92 11.34 2.64
CA GLU A 49 -1.27 12.64 2.80
C GLU A 49 -0.99 12.86 4.28
N TYR A 50 0.21 12.50 4.74
CA TYR A 50 0.59 12.57 6.15
C TYR A 50 1.08 13.94 6.60
N GLU A 51 1.56 14.74 5.64
CA GLU A 51 1.91 16.15 5.79
C GLU A 51 1.47 16.89 4.51
N GLU A 52 1.28 18.20 4.57
CA GLU A 52 0.83 18.97 3.40
C GLU A 52 1.80 18.81 2.22
N GLY A 53 1.31 18.22 1.13
CA GLY A 53 2.08 17.90 -0.07
C GLY A 53 3.04 16.71 0.05
N TRP A 54 3.00 15.95 1.16
CA TRP A 54 3.77 14.73 1.35
C TRP A 54 2.85 13.51 1.39
N TYR A 55 3.10 12.57 0.52
CA TYR A 55 2.24 11.41 0.29
C TYR A 55 2.98 10.11 0.52
N ARG A 56 2.25 9.07 0.94
CA ARG A 56 2.74 7.70 1.12
C ARG A 56 1.86 6.70 0.38
N MET A 57 2.45 5.61 -0.11
CA MET A 57 1.70 4.51 -0.70
C MET A 57 0.99 3.68 0.37
N ILE A 58 -0.04 4.27 0.97
CA ILE A 58 -0.96 3.63 1.91
C ILE A 58 -2.39 3.85 1.41
N ASP A 59 -3.16 2.78 1.23
CA ASP A 59 -4.58 2.87 0.90
C ASP A 59 -5.46 2.57 2.11
N SER A 60 -5.93 3.61 2.76
CA SER A 60 -6.81 3.48 3.91
C SER A 60 -8.23 3.02 3.56
N SER A 61 -8.61 3.01 2.29
CA SER A 61 -9.89 2.42 1.82
C SER A 61 -9.80 0.90 1.60
N ALA A 62 -8.59 0.34 1.61
CA ALA A 62 -8.28 -1.06 1.45
C ALA A 62 -7.43 -1.61 2.62
N GLY A 63 -7.92 -1.42 3.84
CA GLY A 63 -7.30 -1.96 5.06
C GLY A 63 -5.97 -1.30 5.47
N ASN A 64 -5.66 -0.09 4.98
CA ASN A 64 -4.36 0.57 5.13
C ASN A 64 -3.21 -0.26 4.54
N SER A 65 -3.44 -0.95 3.43
CA SER A 65 -2.37 -1.68 2.74
C SER A 65 -1.23 -0.75 2.36
N GLU A 66 -0.02 -1.25 2.44
CA GLU A 66 1.23 -0.51 2.28
C GLU A 66 2.13 -1.16 1.23
N VAL A 67 2.91 -0.33 0.52
CA VAL A 67 3.95 -0.81 -0.38
C VAL A 67 5.31 -0.27 0.05
N HIS A 68 6.27 -1.18 0.17
CA HIS A 68 7.62 -0.95 0.65
C HIS A 68 8.66 -1.39 -0.38
N ASP A 69 9.83 -0.78 -0.35
CA ASP A 69 10.99 -1.21 -1.11
C ASP A 69 11.82 -2.20 -0.28
N ALA A 70 12.04 -3.40 -0.78
CA ALA A 70 12.91 -4.38 -0.14
C ALA A 70 14.39 -4.16 -0.43
N TYR A 71 14.75 -3.24 -1.34
CA TYR A 71 16.14 -2.94 -1.73
C TYR A 71 16.96 -4.19 -2.09
N ASN A 72 16.35 -5.14 -2.77
CA ASN A 72 16.92 -6.46 -3.10
C ASN A 72 17.31 -7.33 -1.88
N ASN A 73 16.81 -7.01 -0.69
CA ASN A 73 16.97 -7.87 0.47
C ASN A 73 15.96 -9.02 0.45
N THR A 74 16.33 -10.13 1.11
CA THR A 74 15.49 -11.32 1.31
C THR A 74 15.28 -11.64 2.79
N GLU A 75 16.03 -11.01 3.65
CA GLU A 75 16.00 -11.14 5.11
C GLU A 75 15.93 -9.74 5.73
N ASP A 76 15.42 -9.65 6.94
CA ASP A 76 15.36 -8.38 7.69
C ASP A 76 14.69 -7.24 6.90
N LEU A 77 13.50 -7.52 6.34
CA LEU A 77 12.74 -6.52 5.58
C LEU A 77 12.36 -5.35 6.47
N GLU A 78 13.00 -4.22 6.26
CA GLU A 78 12.70 -2.99 6.95
C GLU A 78 11.51 -2.25 6.30
N ASP A 79 10.82 -1.42 7.08
CA ASP A 79 9.68 -0.64 6.61
C ASP A 79 10.14 0.59 5.80
N HIS A 80 10.55 0.38 4.56
CA HIS A 80 10.89 1.44 3.60
C HIS A 80 9.68 1.78 2.72
N LEU A 81 8.72 2.46 3.31
CA LEU A 81 7.49 2.87 2.65
C LEU A 81 7.79 3.85 1.50
N PHE A 82 7.16 3.67 0.35
CA PHE A 82 7.28 4.65 -0.73
C PHE A 82 6.63 5.98 -0.35
N GLU A 83 7.41 7.06 -0.40
CA GLU A 83 7.02 8.42 -0.08
C GLU A 83 7.31 9.37 -1.24
N ASN A 84 6.50 10.41 -1.38
CA ASN A 84 6.63 11.42 -2.43
C ASN A 84 6.21 12.80 -1.90
N ASN A 85 7.00 13.81 -2.23
CA ASN A 85 6.79 15.22 -1.84
C ASN A 85 6.39 16.12 -3.02
N SER A 86 5.81 15.54 -4.06
CA SER A 86 5.42 16.26 -5.26
C SER A 86 3.90 16.23 -5.48
N ALA A 87 3.46 16.33 -6.69
CA ALA A 87 2.05 16.45 -7.07
C ALA A 87 1.19 15.16 -6.87
N ASN A 88 1.60 14.22 -6.00
CA ASN A 88 0.97 12.90 -5.81
C ASN A 88 0.91 12.10 -7.14
N VAL A 89 2.05 12.10 -7.84
CA VAL A 89 2.26 11.37 -9.10
C VAL A 89 3.40 10.38 -8.91
N TRP A 90 3.20 9.14 -9.32
CA TRP A 90 4.03 8.00 -8.98
C TRP A 90 4.39 7.16 -10.19
N GLY A 91 5.66 6.80 -10.30
CA GLY A 91 6.18 6.02 -11.43
C GLY A 91 6.10 6.75 -12.76
N ASP A 92 6.67 6.19 -13.79
CA ASP A 92 6.64 6.71 -15.16
C ASP A 92 6.21 5.66 -16.20
N GLY A 93 5.92 4.44 -15.76
CA GLY A 93 5.58 3.28 -16.61
C GLY A 93 6.79 2.55 -17.18
N ASN A 94 8.00 2.99 -16.86
CA ASN A 94 9.22 2.33 -17.30
C ASN A 94 9.67 1.32 -16.23
N PRO A 95 9.92 0.04 -16.56
CA PRO A 95 10.39 -0.95 -15.61
C PRO A 95 11.74 -0.62 -14.94
N ALA A 96 12.51 0.32 -15.51
CA ALA A 96 13.75 0.81 -14.89
C ALA A 96 13.52 1.83 -13.76
N ASP A 97 12.33 2.37 -13.62
CA ASP A 97 11.96 3.23 -12.48
C ASP A 97 11.40 2.37 -11.35
N ALA A 98 12.07 2.35 -10.20
CA ALA A 98 11.68 1.55 -9.05
C ALA A 98 10.25 1.84 -8.57
N VAL A 99 9.74 3.06 -8.73
CA VAL A 99 8.39 3.43 -8.33
C VAL A 99 7.33 2.81 -9.24
N THR A 100 7.67 2.46 -10.48
CA THR A 100 6.75 1.84 -11.43
C THR A 100 6.23 0.49 -10.94
N ALA A 101 7.12 -0.40 -10.43
CA ALA A 101 6.71 -1.67 -9.84
C ALA A 101 5.87 -1.47 -8.56
N ALA A 102 6.19 -0.45 -7.77
CA ALA A 102 5.42 -0.11 -6.58
C ALA A 102 4.00 0.36 -6.93
N VAL A 103 3.80 1.09 -8.04
CA VAL A 103 2.47 1.48 -8.55
C VAL A 103 1.65 0.25 -8.91
N ASP A 104 2.23 -0.70 -9.66
CA ASP A 104 1.53 -1.93 -10.04
C ASP A 104 1.15 -2.76 -8.82
N ALA A 105 2.07 -2.94 -7.86
CA ALA A 105 1.81 -3.66 -6.62
C ALA A 105 0.71 -2.98 -5.78
N HIS A 106 0.77 -1.64 -5.64
CA HIS A 106 -0.21 -0.87 -4.89
C HIS A 106 -1.61 -0.97 -5.52
N PHE A 107 -1.70 -0.81 -6.82
CA PHE A 107 -2.95 -0.97 -7.56
C PHE A 107 -3.49 -2.40 -7.38
N ALA A 108 -2.67 -3.40 -7.62
CA ALA A 108 -3.06 -4.80 -7.61
C ALA A 108 -3.54 -5.30 -6.24
N VAL A 109 -2.80 -5.00 -5.16
CA VAL A 109 -3.18 -5.43 -3.81
C VAL A 109 -4.49 -4.77 -3.37
N ASN A 110 -4.69 -3.50 -3.71
CA ASN A 110 -5.89 -2.76 -3.31
C ASN A 110 -7.12 -3.21 -4.10
N GLU A 111 -7.00 -3.48 -5.40
CA GLU A 111 -8.10 -4.04 -6.20
C GLU A 111 -8.46 -5.46 -5.73
N THR A 112 -7.47 -6.28 -5.38
CA THR A 112 -7.70 -7.62 -4.82
C THR A 112 -8.40 -7.53 -3.47
N TRP A 113 -7.96 -6.62 -2.59
CA TRP A 113 -8.62 -6.37 -1.30
C TRP A 113 -10.08 -5.96 -1.47
N ARG A 114 -10.36 -5.03 -2.42
CA ARG A 114 -11.71 -4.57 -2.76
C ARG A 114 -12.56 -5.71 -3.32
N TYR A 115 -12.00 -6.56 -4.16
CA TYR A 115 -12.67 -7.74 -4.70
C TYR A 115 -13.15 -8.66 -3.56
N TYR A 116 -12.29 -9.01 -2.61
CA TYR A 116 -12.67 -9.85 -1.47
C TYR A 116 -13.74 -9.18 -0.59
N ARG A 117 -13.63 -7.89 -0.34
CA ARG A 117 -14.64 -7.13 0.40
C ARG A 117 -15.98 -7.12 -0.32
N ASP A 118 -16.00 -6.74 -1.58
CA ASP A 118 -17.24 -6.42 -2.32
C ASP A 118 -17.95 -7.68 -2.83
N ARG A 119 -17.22 -8.76 -3.12
CA ARG A 119 -17.77 -10.00 -3.63
C ARG A 119 -17.99 -11.07 -2.56
N HIS A 120 -17.18 -11.05 -1.51
CA HIS A 120 -17.20 -12.08 -0.48
C HIS A 120 -17.47 -11.54 0.93
N GLY A 121 -17.63 -10.23 1.09
CA GLY A 121 -17.82 -9.59 2.40
C GLY A 121 -16.63 -9.76 3.35
N ARG A 122 -15.45 -10.08 2.78
CA ARG A 122 -14.24 -10.40 3.53
C ARG A 122 -13.33 -9.18 3.61
N LEU A 123 -13.02 -8.74 4.82
CA LEU A 123 -12.13 -7.61 5.06
C LEU A 123 -10.67 -8.09 5.13
N GLY A 124 -9.92 -7.87 4.05
CA GLY A 124 -8.51 -8.28 3.97
C GLY A 124 -8.32 -9.80 3.90
N ALA A 125 -7.07 -10.23 4.02
CA ALA A 125 -6.71 -11.64 3.91
C ALA A 125 -7.21 -12.49 5.08
N ASP A 126 -7.18 -11.96 6.30
CA ASP A 126 -7.63 -12.64 7.52
C ASP A 126 -9.13 -12.52 7.82
N GLY A 127 -9.85 -11.68 7.06
CA GLY A 127 -11.27 -11.37 7.30
C GLY A 127 -11.53 -10.31 8.38
N ASN A 128 -10.49 -9.82 9.05
CA ASN A 128 -10.56 -8.84 10.14
C ASN A 128 -10.07 -7.45 9.73
N GLY A 129 -9.58 -7.30 8.50
CA GLY A 129 -9.06 -6.04 7.99
C GLY A 129 -7.60 -5.78 8.39
N THR A 130 -6.85 -6.82 8.73
CA THR A 130 -5.42 -6.67 8.97
C THR A 130 -4.73 -6.10 7.74
N ARG A 131 -3.84 -5.14 7.96
CA ARG A 131 -3.04 -4.47 6.95
C ARG A 131 -2.22 -5.48 6.14
N ILE A 132 -2.21 -5.31 4.83
CA ILE A 132 -1.29 -6.03 3.95
C ILE A 132 -0.04 -5.17 3.75
N LYS A 133 1.14 -5.74 3.98
CA LYS A 133 2.43 -5.17 3.59
C LYS A 133 2.91 -5.85 2.34
N THR A 134 3.17 -5.07 1.29
CA THR A 134 3.70 -5.58 0.03
C THR A 134 5.09 -5.01 -0.17
N PHE A 135 6.07 -5.88 -0.38
CA PHE A 135 7.45 -5.52 -0.67
C PHE A 135 7.74 -5.78 -2.13
N VAL A 136 8.11 -4.76 -2.87
CA VAL A 136 8.66 -4.86 -4.23
C VAL A 136 10.19 -4.89 -4.18
N HIS A 137 10.84 -5.23 -5.28
CA HIS A 137 12.30 -5.38 -5.37
C HIS A 137 12.85 -6.36 -4.33
N PHE A 138 12.15 -7.50 -4.16
CA PHE A 138 12.56 -8.54 -3.23
C PHE A 138 13.61 -9.43 -3.87
N GLY A 139 14.80 -9.47 -3.28
CA GLY A 139 15.94 -10.26 -3.77
C GLY A 139 16.52 -9.74 -5.10
N SER A 140 17.73 -10.15 -5.40
CA SER A 140 18.36 -9.84 -6.68
C SER A 140 18.04 -10.94 -7.68
N GLU A 141 17.59 -10.58 -8.90
CA GLU A 141 17.20 -11.52 -9.97
C GLU A 141 16.20 -12.60 -9.48
N TYR A 142 15.33 -12.20 -8.55
CA TYR A 142 14.39 -13.14 -7.93
C TYR A 142 13.18 -13.36 -8.85
N ASN A 143 13.15 -14.54 -9.48
CA ASN A 143 12.12 -14.96 -10.45
C ASN A 143 10.90 -15.56 -9.77
N ASN A 144 10.35 -14.92 -8.76
CA ASN A 144 9.18 -15.42 -8.02
C ASN A 144 8.47 -14.32 -7.24
N ALA A 145 7.31 -14.67 -6.68
CA ALA A 145 6.58 -13.92 -5.65
C ALA A 145 6.20 -14.88 -4.51
N SER A 146 5.81 -14.35 -3.36
CA SER A 146 5.28 -15.15 -2.25
C SER A 146 4.35 -14.32 -1.38
N GLY A 147 3.29 -14.96 -0.85
CA GLY A 147 2.30 -14.34 0.05
C GLY A 147 1.98 -15.23 1.24
N ALA A 148 2.14 -14.68 2.46
CA ALA A 148 1.78 -15.33 3.72
C ALA A 148 1.55 -14.30 4.83
N ASP A 149 0.72 -14.60 5.81
CA ASP A 149 0.52 -13.80 7.04
C ASP A 149 0.32 -12.29 6.80
N SER A 150 -0.40 -11.94 5.74
CA SER A 150 -0.65 -10.53 5.34
C SER A 150 0.61 -9.80 4.85
N VAL A 151 1.64 -10.53 4.44
CA VAL A 151 2.84 -10.02 3.77
C VAL A 151 2.91 -10.61 2.37
N ILE A 152 3.23 -9.78 1.38
CA ILE A 152 3.48 -10.19 0.00
C ILE A 152 4.86 -9.69 -0.38
N VAL A 153 5.68 -10.54 -0.99
CA VAL A 153 6.98 -10.17 -1.54
C VAL A 153 7.01 -10.44 -3.04
N LEU A 154 7.53 -9.50 -3.81
CA LEU A 154 7.53 -9.50 -5.27
C LEU A 154 8.94 -9.25 -5.78
N GLY A 155 9.49 -10.19 -6.54
CA GLY A 155 10.77 -10.04 -7.22
C GLY A 155 10.65 -9.24 -8.52
N ASP A 156 11.78 -8.76 -9.00
CA ASP A 156 11.87 -8.02 -10.27
C ASP A 156 12.11 -8.93 -11.48
N GLY A 157 12.27 -10.23 -11.23
CA GLY A 157 12.72 -11.14 -12.27
C GLY A 157 14.21 -10.99 -12.59
N ASP A 158 14.64 -11.70 -13.62
CA ASP A 158 16.03 -11.66 -14.10
C ASP A 158 16.24 -10.66 -15.25
N GLY A 159 15.18 -9.96 -15.64
CA GLY A 159 15.20 -9.00 -16.74
C GLY A 159 15.40 -9.61 -18.14
N VAL A 160 15.40 -10.95 -18.25
CA VAL A 160 15.59 -11.69 -19.50
C VAL A 160 14.41 -12.61 -19.79
N SER A 161 14.11 -13.49 -18.84
CA SER A 161 13.00 -14.46 -18.95
C SER A 161 11.75 -13.95 -18.24
N TYR A 162 11.94 -13.16 -17.19
CA TYR A 162 10.88 -12.60 -16.36
C TYR A 162 11.18 -11.13 -16.07
N GLY A 163 10.12 -10.31 -16.10
CA GLY A 163 10.09 -8.95 -15.54
C GLY A 163 9.58 -8.94 -14.10
N SER A 164 9.13 -7.79 -13.63
CA SER A 164 8.57 -7.64 -12.29
C SER A 164 7.35 -8.53 -12.05
N PHE A 165 7.27 -9.12 -10.87
CA PHE A 165 6.14 -9.95 -10.42
C PHE A 165 4.99 -9.11 -9.82
N ALA A 166 4.96 -7.80 -10.05
CA ALA A 166 3.93 -6.89 -9.56
C ALA A 166 2.62 -6.89 -10.39
N ALA A 167 2.47 -7.80 -11.36
CA ALA A 167 1.26 -7.91 -12.17
C ALA A 167 0.04 -8.30 -11.30
N LEU A 168 -1.15 -7.79 -11.67
CA LEU A 168 -2.38 -7.97 -10.90
C LEU A 168 -2.72 -9.43 -10.60
N ASP A 169 -2.56 -10.32 -11.56
CA ASP A 169 -2.86 -11.75 -11.40
C ASP A 169 -1.89 -12.43 -10.43
N VAL A 170 -0.61 -12.07 -10.47
CA VAL A 170 0.40 -12.57 -9.53
C VAL A 170 0.09 -12.08 -8.11
N VAL A 171 -0.11 -10.78 -7.93
CA VAL A 171 -0.41 -10.19 -6.61
C VAL A 171 -1.71 -10.77 -6.04
N ALA A 172 -2.74 -10.98 -6.88
CA ALA A 172 -4.00 -11.60 -6.46
C ALA A 172 -3.80 -13.06 -6.04
N HIS A 173 -2.90 -13.80 -6.72
CA HIS A 173 -2.53 -15.15 -6.35
C HIS A 173 -1.89 -15.19 -4.96
N GLU A 174 -0.88 -14.34 -4.73
CA GLU A 174 -0.17 -14.27 -3.45
C GLU A 174 -1.07 -13.80 -2.30
N PHE A 175 -1.93 -12.83 -2.57
CA PHE A 175 -2.96 -12.41 -1.60
C PHE A 175 -3.88 -13.59 -1.20
N THR A 176 -4.25 -14.42 -2.19
CA THR A 176 -5.13 -15.58 -1.95
C THR A 176 -4.45 -16.65 -1.10
N HIS A 177 -3.12 -16.82 -1.17
CA HIS A 177 -2.40 -17.69 -0.23
C HIS A 177 -2.62 -17.26 1.22
N SER A 178 -2.52 -15.97 1.52
CA SER A 178 -2.82 -15.43 2.86
C SER A 178 -4.29 -15.65 3.26
N VAL A 179 -5.25 -15.59 2.31
CA VAL A 179 -6.66 -15.91 2.58
C VAL A 179 -6.84 -17.39 2.92
N VAL A 180 -6.22 -18.28 2.16
CA VAL A 180 -6.30 -19.75 2.40
C VAL A 180 -5.70 -20.08 3.77
N GLN A 181 -4.54 -19.53 4.10
CA GLN A 181 -3.88 -19.75 5.38
C GLN A 181 -4.76 -19.30 6.56
N ALA A 182 -5.44 -18.18 6.45
CA ALA A 182 -6.32 -17.65 7.49
C ALA A 182 -7.68 -18.41 7.63
N THR A 183 -7.97 -19.35 6.72
CA THR A 183 -9.24 -20.12 6.70
C THR A 183 -9.05 -21.60 6.92
N SER A 184 -7.81 -22.06 7.09
CA SER A 184 -7.44 -23.50 7.23
C SER A 184 -7.54 -24.03 8.64
#